data_fa6ce2e2aa22b31cd3b32f8863146ead
#
_entry.id   fa6ce2e2aa22b31cd3b32f8863146ead
#
_cell.length_a   1.000
_cell.length_b   1.000
_cell.length_c   1.000
_cell.angle_alpha   90.00
_cell.angle_beta   90.00
_cell.angle_gamma   90.00
#
_symmetry.space_group_name_H-M   'P 1'
#
loop_
_entity.id
_entity.type
_entity.pdbx_description
1 polymer ?
#
loop_
_entity_poly.entity_id
_entity_poly.type
_entity_poly.pdbx_seq_one_letter_code
_entity_poly.pdbx_strand_id
1 'polypeptide(L)'
;AGTRACRFMVQDTVGIVIPALKQSHNFFGNLVGTAVAVAGWGFFVYQGVIDPLGGINSLWPLFGIGNQMLAAMALILGTVILFKMKKEKYVWITIFPTIFLFITCMTAGWQKIFHENPKIGFLAQANRFSDAIARNEILKPAKDIAEMQTIVFSNQINAVLCGFFMIVAIVMVFAAIGVIRRALADPNPSVHESEAIYSDEISPNEVAGEAK
;
A
#
# COMPACT_ATOMS: atom_id res chain seq x y z
N ALA A 1 3.65 12.92 10.90
CA ALA A 1 4.70 12.08 10.28
C ALA A 1 4.19 11.40 9.02
N GLY A 2 3.05 10.67 9.05
CA GLY A 2 2.51 9.92 7.90
C GLY A 2 2.23 10.75 6.65
N THR A 3 1.67 11.96 6.79
CA THR A 3 1.41 12.85 5.65
C THR A 3 2.69 13.29 4.95
N ARG A 4 3.79 13.51 5.70
CA ARG A 4 5.09 13.84 5.11
C ARG A 4 5.66 12.67 4.34
N ALA A 5 5.64 11.46 4.89
CA ALA A 5 6.11 10.26 4.21
C ALA A 5 5.29 10.00 2.93
N CYS A 6 3.96 10.09 3.00
CA CYS A 6 3.09 9.95 1.86
C CYS A 6 3.36 11.01 0.78
N ARG A 7 3.59 12.27 1.16
CA ARG A 7 3.97 13.33 0.23
C ARG A 7 5.24 12.97 -0.54
N PHE A 8 6.30 12.53 0.14
CA PHE A 8 7.54 12.13 -0.52
C PHE A 8 7.32 10.96 -1.48
N MET A 9 6.55 9.94 -1.06
CA MET A 9 6.21 8.81 -1.93
C MET A 9 5.43 9.27 -3.17
N VAL A 10 4.46 10.17 -3.01
CA VAL A 10 3.71 10.74 -4.14
C VAL A 10 4.63 11.53 -5.06
N GLN A 11 5.51 12.37 -4.50
CA GLN A 11 6.46 13.16 -5.29
C GLN A 11 7.43 12.26 -6.06
N ASP A 12 7.97 11.21 -5.45
CA ASP A 12 8.87 10.28 -6.12
C ASP A 12 8.15 9.51 -7.23
N THR A 13 6.93 9.02 -6.96
CA THR A 13 6.14 8.27 -7.94
C THR A 13 5.72 9.14 -9.12
N VAL A 14 5.17 10.32 -8.84
CA VAL A 14 4.77 11.28 -9.88
C VAL A 14 5.98 11.88 -10.58
N GLY A 15 7.09 12.03 -9.88
CA GLY A 15 8.36 12.52 -10.42
C GLY A 15 8.97 11.60 -11.48
N ILE A 16 8.57 10.33 -11.56
CA ILE A 16 8.94 9.42 -12.65
C ILE A 16 8.30 9.89 -13.97
N VAL A 17 7.06 10.40 -13.91
CA VAL A 17 6.29 10.85 -15.08
C VAL A 17 6.51 12.35 -15.33
N ILE A 18 6.57 13.15 -14.27
CA ILE A 18 6.72 14.61 -14.32
C ILE A 18 7.94 15.03 -13.48
N PRO A 19 9.14 15.09 -14.08
CA PRO A 19 10.38 15.40 -13.37
C PRO A 19 10.38 16.71 -12.57
N ALA A 20 9.59 17.70 -13.01
CA ALA A 20 9.46 18.98 -12.32
C ALA A 20 8.87 18.89 -10.90
N LEU A 21 8.11 17.83 -10.59
CA LEU A 21 7.51 17.60 -9.27
C LEU A 21 8.43 16.83 -8.32
N LYS A 22 9.51 16.24 -8.82
CA LYS A 22 10.50 15.49 -8.03
C LYS A 22 11.33 16.40 -7.11
N GLN A 23 11.47 17.67 -7.46
CA GLN A 23 12.30 18.61 -6.68
C GLN A 23 11.62 18.95 -5.35
N SER A 24 12.18 18.46 -4.27
CA SER A 24 11.72 18.69 -2.88
C SER A 24 11.71 20.18 -2.49
N HIS A 25 12.48 21.02 -3.18
CA HIS A 25 12.56 22.47 -2.94
C HIS A 25 11.44 23.27 -3.65
N ASN A 26 10.70 22.66 -4.56
CA ASN A 26 9.64 23.35 -5.28
C ASN A 26 8.38 23.45 -4.42
N PHE A 27 8.00 24.68 -4.01
CA PHE A 27 6.79 24.93 -3.22
C PHE A 27 5.53 24.34 -3.86
N PHE A 28 5.41 24.44 -5.18
CA PHE A 28 4.26 23.92 -5.92
C PHE A 28 4.22 22.38 -5.88
N GLY A 29 5.36 21.69 -6.05
CA GLY A 29 5.47 20.24 -5.92
C GLY A 29 5.11 19.75 -4.50
N ASN A 30 5.56 20.47 -3.47
CA ASN A 30 5.21 20.19 -2.09
C ASN A 30 3.72 20.38 -1.80
N LEU A 31 3.12 21.44 -2.35
CA LEU A 31 1.69 21.72 -2.19
C LEU A 31 0.84 20.63 -2.86
N VAL A 32 1.13 20.30 -4.10
CA VAL A 32 0.41 19.25 -4.88
C VAL A 32 0.59 17.88 -4.21
N GLY A 33 1.80 17.48 -3.86
CA GLY A 33 2.05 16.21 -3.19
C GLY A 33 1.34 16.10 -1.83
N THR A 34 1.29 17.20 -1.07
CA THR A 34 0.55 17.24 0.19
C THR A 34 -0.97 17.18 -0.04
N ALA A 35 -1.48 17.93 -1.01
CA ALA A 35 -2.90 17.94 -1.34
C ALA A 35 -3.39 16.56 -1.80
N VAL A 36 -2.62 15.88 -2.65
CA VAL A 36 -2.93 14.50 -3.09
C VAL A 36 -2.90 13.53 -1.91
N ALA A 37 -1.90 13.61 -1.05
CA ALA A 37 -1.81 12.77 0.14
C ALA A 37 -2.99 12.98 1.08
N VAL A 38 -3.34 14.25 1.37
CA VAL A 38 -4.45 14.62 2.26
C VAL A 38 -5.80 14.24 1.64
N ALA A 39 -5.98 14.47 0.33
CA ALA A 39 -7.20 14.07 -0.38
C ALA A 39 -7.37 12.54 -0.37
N GLY A 40 -6.28 11.79 -0.57
CA GLY A 40 -6.31 10.33 -0.56
C GLY A 40 -6.80 9.76 0.78
N TRP A 41 -6.11 10.06 1.88
CA TRP A 41 -6.54 9.52 3.18
C TRP A 41 -7.82 10.19 3.69
N GLY A 42 -8.06 11.47 3.36
CA GLY A 42 -9.28 12.18 3.73
C GLY A 42 -10.52 11.57 3.07
N PHE A 43 -10.40 11.12 1.82
CA PHE A 43 -11.47 10.38 1.15
C PHE A 43 -11.85 9.10 1.92
N PHE A 44 -10.88 8.31 2.36
CA PHE A 44 -11.16 7.10 3.13
C PHE A 44 -11.79 7.38 4.49
N VAL A 45 -11.34 8.44 5.18
CA VAL A 45 -11.95 8.87 6.44
C VAL A 45 -13.39 9.29 6.21
N TYR A 46 -13.64 10.10 5.18
CA TYR A 46 -14.99 10.55 4.83
C TYR A 46 -15.90 9.35 4.50
N GLN A 47 -15.44 8.42 3.66
CA GLN A 47 -16.17 7.20 3.35
C GLN A 47 -16.47 6.36 4.61
N GLY A 48 -15.52 6.24 5.53
CA GLY A 48 -15.72 5.52 6.79
C GLY A 48 -16.76 6.17 7.72
N VAL A 49 -16.96 7.49 7.62
CA VAL A 49 -17.96 8.22 8.41
C VAL A 49 -19.35 8.11 7.81
N ILE A 50 -19.48 8.19 6.48
CA ILE A 50 -20.78 8.15 5.79
C ILE A 50 -21.29 6.73 5.52
N ASP A 51 -20.42 5.71 5.63
CA ASP A 51 -20.81 4.32 5.38
C ASP A 51 -21.78 3.82 6.46
N PRO A 52 -23.00 3.44 6.11
CA PRO A 52 -24.00 2.94 7.07
C PRO A 52 -23.56 1.64 7.77
N LEU A 53 -22.66 0.87 7.17
CA LEU A 53 -22.04 -0.31 7.80
C LEU A 53 -21.03 0.09 8.89
N GLY A 54 -20.62 1.36 8.91
CA GLY A 54 -19.59 1.88 9.77
C GLY A 54 -18.17 1.52 9.26
N GLY A 55 -17.21 2.44 9.45
CA GLY A 55 -15.83 2.28 8.99
C GLY A 55 -15.13 1.03 9.52
N ILE A 56 -15.58 0.48 10.66
CA ILE A 56 -15.08 -0.77 11.25
C ILE A 56 -15.36 -1.97 10.32
N ASN A 57 -16.52 -2.02 9.70
CA ASN A 57 -16.92 -3.15 8.88
C ASN A 57 -16.42 -3.06 7.42
N SER A 58 -16.22 -1.86 6.91
CA SER A 58 -15.79 -1.61 5.54
C SER A 58 -14.28 -1.42 5.42
N LEU A 59 -13.71 -0.43 6.12
CA LEU A 59 -12.30 -0.05 5.98
C LEU A 59 -11.34 -0.85 6.84
N TRP A 60 -11.75 -1.25 8.03
CA TRP A 60 -10.87 -1.93 8.97
C TRP A 60 -10.29 -3.26 8.46
N PRO A 61 -11.08 -4.13 7.81
CA PRO A 61 -10.53 -5.35 7.22
C PRO A 61 -9.50 -5.08 6.12
N LEU A 62 -9.74 -4.07 5.28
CA LEU A 62 -8.82 -3.65 4.24
C LEU A 62 -7.52 -3.10 4.83
N PHE A 63 -7.63 -2.28 5.88
CA PHE A 63 -6.49 -1.73 6.60
C PHE A 63 -5.62 -2.82 7.23
N GLY A 64 -6.25 -3.84 7.83
CA GLY A 64 -5.55 -5.00 8.40
C GLY A 64 -4.76 -5.78 7.34
N ILE A 65 -5.37 -6.08 6.20
CA ILE A 65 -4.71 -6.75 5.08
C ILE A 65 -3.55 -5.90 4.54
N GLY A 66 -3.78 -4.61 4.29
CA GLY A 66 -2.77 -3.70 3.78
C GLY A 66 -1.55 -3.58 4.70
N ASN A 67 -1.78 -3.51 6.01
CA ASN A 67 -0.71 -3.42 7.01
C ASN A 67 0.15 -4.70 7.07
N GLN A 68 -0.50 -5.88 7.01
CA GLN A 68 0.22 -7.14 6.95
C GLN A 68 1.00 -7.31 5.64
N MET A 69 0.44 -6.86 4.52
CA MET A 69 1.14 -6.86 3.23
C MET A 69 2.37 -5.95 3.26
N LEU A 70 2.29 -4.78 3.90
CA LEU A 70 3.43 -3.90 4.08
C LEU A 70 4.55 -4.59 4.87
N ALA A 71 4.21 -5.32 5.94
CA ALA A 71 5.16 -6.12 6.71
C ALA A 71 5.80 -7.23 5.84
N ALA A 72 5.00 -7.94 5.03
CA ALA A 72 5.51 -8.95 4.11
C ALA A 72 6.48 -8.36 3.08
N MET A 73 6.15 -7.19 2.51
CA MET A 73 7.03 -6.48 1.57
C MET A 73 8.36 -6.05 2.23
N ALA A 74 8.31 -5.56 3.47
CA ALA A 74 9.51 -5.21 4.22
C ALA A 74 10.41 -6.44 4.47
N LEU A 75 9.83 -7.60 4.79
CA LEU A 75 10.57 -8.85 4.94
C LEU A 75 11.16 -9.37 3.63
N ILE A 76 10.44 -9.22 2.51
CA ILE A 76 10.94 -9.53 1.16
C ILE A 76 12.20 -8.68 0.88
N LEU A 77 12.12 -7.37 1.14
CA LEU A 77 13.24 -6.45 0.96
C LEU A 77 14.43 -6.85 1.85
N GLY A 78 14.20 -7.14 3.13
CA GLY A 78 15.22 -7.65 4.04
C GLY A 78 15.89 -8.94 3.54
N THR A 79 15.10 -9.84 2.97
CA THR A 79 15.60 -11.08 2.36
C THR A 79 16.52 -10.77 1.16
N VAL A 80 16.12 -9.86 0.28
CA VAL A 80 16.93 -9.42 -0.87
C VAL A 80 18.27 -8.82 -0.40
N ILE A 81 18.25 -7.98 0.63
CA ILE A 81 19.45 -7.36 1.21
C ILE A 81 20.39 -8.44 1.76
N LEU A 82 19.88 -9.43 2.48
CA LEU A 82 20.70 -10.53 3.00
C LEU A 82 21.41 -11.31 1.88
N PHE A 83 20.74 -11.58 0.76
CA PHE A 83 21.37 -12.19 -0.41
C PHE A 83 22.45 -11.30 -1.02
N LYS A 84 22.18 -10.01 -1.18
CA LYS A 84 23.18 -9.06 -1.67
C LYS A 84 24.40 -8.95 -0.75
N MET A 85 24.21 -9.05 0.55
CA MET A 85 25.30 -9.04 1.54
C MET A 85 26.06 -10.37 1.63
N LYS A 86 25.72 -11.39 0.82
CA LYS A 86 26.28 -12.75 0.89
C LYS A 86 26.10 -13.40 2.28
N LYS A 87 25.07 -13.02 3.01
CA LYS A 87 24.72 -13.59 4.32
C LYS A 87 23.61 -14.63 4.20
N GLU A 88 23.72 -15.53 3.25
CA GLU A 88 22.70 -16.55 2.94
C GLU A 88 22.35 -17.43 4.13
N LYS A 89 23.30 -17.65 5.05
CA LYS A 89 23.11 -18.43 6.28
C LYS A 89 21.97 -17.89 7.15
N TYR A 90 21.66 -16.60 7.07
CA TYR A 90 20.63 -15.95 7.90
C TYR A 90 19.31 -15.72 7.16
N VAL A 91 19.24 -16.05 5.88
CA VAL A 91 18.07 -15.80 5.03
C VAL A 91 16.82 -16.54 5.54
N TRP A 92 16.98 -17.70 6.15
CA TRP A 92 15.87 -18.46 6.72
C TRP A 92 15.04 -17.66 7.76
N ILE A 93 15.69 -16.73 8.49
CA ILE A 93 15.04 -15.89 9.51
C ILE A 93 13.98 -14.96 8.88
N THR A 94 14.21 -14.50 7.67
CA THR A 94 13.30 -13.61 6.95
C THR A 94 12.38 -14.37 5.99
N ILE A 95 12.84 -15.41 5.33
CA ILE A 95 12.03 -16.18 4.37
C ILE A 95 10.84 -16.87 5.05
N PHE A 96 11.04 -17.50 6.21
CA PHE A 96 9.95 -18.24 6.88
C PHE A 96 8.77 -17.33 7.23
N PRO A 97 8.95 -16.21 7.97
CA PRO A 97 7.84 -15.30 8.22
C PRO A 97 7.29 -14.63 6.94
N THR A 98 8.13 -14.39 5.93
CA THR A 98 7.68 -13.85 4.63
C THR A 98 6.68 -14.77 3.96
N ILE A 99 7.00 -16.06 3.84
CA ILE A 99 6.11 -17.05 3.22
C ILE A 99 4.80 -17.15 4.00
N PHE A 100 4.89 -17.23 5.33
CA PHE A 100 3.72 -17.32 6.20
C PHE A 100 2.80 -16.09 6.03
N LEU A 101 3.35 -14.88 6.12
CA LEU A 101 2.57 -13.66 5.95
C LEU A 101 2.00 -13.53 4.54
N PHE A 102 2.79 -13.86 3.52
CA PHE A 102 2.34 -13.80 2.13
C PHE A 102 1.13 -14.72 1.88
N ILE A 103 1.21 -15.98 2.29
CA ILE A 103 0.11 -16.94 2.15
C ILE A 103 -1.13 -16.45 2.92
N THR A 104 -0.95 -16.01 4.15
CA THR A 104 -2.05 -15.51 5.00
C THR A 104 -2.73 -14.29 4.38
N CYS A 105 -1.96 -13.32 3.90
CA CYS A 105 -2.49 -12.12 3.26
C CYS A 105 -3.20 -12.43 1.94
N MET A 106 -2.62 -13.31 1.11
CA MET A 106 -3.25 -13.72 -0.15
C MET A 106 -4.57 -14.45 0.08
N THR A 107 -4.60 -15.37 1.06
CA THR A 107 -5.82 -16.10 1.43
C THR A 107 -6.89 -15.14 1.97
N ALA A 108 -6.51 -14.25 2.88
CA ALA A 108 -7.42 -13.26 3.45
C ALA A 108 -7.96 -12.29 2.38
N GLY A 109 -7.09 -11.80 1.50
CA GLY A 109 -7.47 -10.92 0.38
C GLY A 109 -8.43 -11.61 -0.60
N TRP A 110 -8.12 -12.85 -0.96
CA TRP A 110 -8.98 -13.65 -1.81
C TRP A 110 -10.38 -13.86 -1.20
N GLN A 111 -10.43 -14.26 0.06
CA GLN A 111 -11.70 -14.44 0.78
C GLN A 111 -12.47 -13.12 0.89
N LYS A 112 -11.79 -12.00 1.15
CA LYS A 112 -12.43 -10.69 1.23
C LYS A 112 -13.01 -10.23 -0.10
N ILE A 113 -12.47 -10.63 -1.23
CA ILE A 113 -13.02 -10.28 -2.54
C ILE A 113 -14.13 -11.25 -2.95
N PHE A 114 -13.87 -12.56 -2.90
CA PHE A 114 -14.66 -13.58 -3.62
C PHE A 114 -15.52 -14.47 -2.71
N HIS A 115 -15.47 -14.33 -1.39
CA HIS A 115 -16.26 -15.20 -0.51
C HIS A 115 -17.77 -14.99 -0.73
N GLU A 116 -18.52 -16.08 -0.84
CA GLU A 116 -19.97 -16.06 -1.11
C GLU A 116 -20.82 -15.45 0.02
N ASN A 117 -20.32 -15.51 1.26
CA ASN A 117 -21.03 -14.96 2.39
C ASN A 117 -20.91 -13.41 2.39
N PRO A 118 -22.05 -12.66 2.32
CA PRO A 118 -22.05 -11.20 2.30
C PRO A 118 -21.44 -10.53 3.53
N LYS A 119 -21.26 -11.25 4.64
CA LYS A 119 -20.57 -10.73 5.84
C LYS A 119 -19.04 -10.74 5.71
N ILE A 120 -18.50 -11.50 4.76
CA ILE A 120 -17.08 -11.70 4.57
C ILE A 120 -16.62 -11.07 3.25
N GLY A 121 -17.28 -11.40 2.14
CA GLY A 121 -16.89 -11.01 0.79
C GLY A 121 -17.45 -9.65 0.38
N PHE A 122 -16.59 -8.77 -0.09
CA PHE A 122 -16.99 -7.43 -0.56
C PHE A 122 -17.94 -7.51 -1.77
N LEU A 123 -17.64 -8.38 -2.75
CA LEU A 123 -18.48 -8.52 -3.94
C LEU A 123 -19.85 -9.15 -3.59
N ALA A 124 -19.87 -10.15 -2.73
CA ALA A 124 -21.13 -10.77 -2.28
C ALA A 124 -22.02 -9.77 -1.52
N GLN A 125 -21.39 -8.91 -0.72
CA GLN A 125 -22.12 -7.86 0.00
C GLN A 125 -22.64 -6.79 -0.97
N ALA A 126 -21.82 -6.33 -1.92
CA ALA A 126 -22.25 -5.39 -2.94
C ALA A 126 -23.43 -5.94 -3.77
N ASN A 127 -23.36 -7.20 -4.22
CA ASN A 127 -24.41 -7.85 -4.97
C ASN A 127 -25.71 -7.95 -4.17
N ARG A 128 -25.63 -8.36 -2.88
CA ARG A 128 -26.80 -8.46 -2.02
C ARG A 128 -27.55 -7.13 -1.88
N PHE A 129 -26.84 -6.03 -1.69
CA PHE A 129 -27.46 -4.70 -1.59
C PHE A 129 -27.96 -4.21 -2.95
N SER A 130 -27.24 -4.51 -4.03
CA SER A 130 -27.67 -4.18 -5.40
C SER A 130 -28.96 -4.89 -5.78
N ASP A 131 -29.10 -6.19 -5.47
CA ASP A 131 -30.31 -6.97 -5.72
C ASP A 131 -31.49 -6.46 -4.90
N ALA A 132 -31.28 -6.03 -3.67
CA ALA A 132 -32.30 -5.46 -2.83
C ALA A 132 -32.78 -4.08 -3.35
N ILE A 133 -31.87 -3.24 -3.85
CA ILE A 133 -32.21 -1.98 -4.52
C ILE A 133 -33.11 -2.25 -5.72
N ALA A 134 -32.78 -3.26 -6.54
CA ALA A 134 -33.60 -3.64 -7.70
C ALA A 134 -35.01 -4.10 -7.33
N ARG A 135 -35.21 -4.63 -6.10
CA ARG A 135 -36.52 -5.06 -5.59
C ARG A 135 -37.21 -3.98 -4.77
N ASN A 136 -36.63 -2.79 -4.65
CA ASN A 136 -37.09 -1.72 -3.75
C ASN A 136 -37.23 -2.16 -2.27
N GLU A 137 -36.43 -3.10 -1.82
CA GLU A 137 -36.37 -3.59 -0.45
C GLU A 137 -35.24 -2.88 0.30
N ILE A 138 -35.54 -2.30 1.47
CA ILE A 138 -34.52 -1.65 2.31
C ILE A 138 -33.92 -2.68 3.26
N LEU A 139 -32.63 -2.97 3.11
CA LEU A 139 -31.88 -3.88 3.98
C LEU A 139 -31.18 -3.11 5.10
N LYS A 140 -31.37 -3.56 6.34
CA LYS A 140 -30.60 -3.04 7.48
C LYS A 140 -29.10 -3.33 7.28
N PRO A 141 -28.19 -2.41 7.66
CA PRO A 141 -28.43 -1.23 8.50
C PRO A 141 -28.84 0.04 7.74
N ALA A 142 -28.94 0.03 6.40
CA ALA A 142 -29.33 1.20 5.62
C ALA A 142 -30.76 1.65 5.94
N LYS A 143 -31.00 2.96 5.92
CA LYS A 143 -32.30 3.60 6.18
C LYS A 143 -33.04 3.91 4.88
N ASP A 144 -32.32 4.12 3.80
CA ASP A 144 -32.85 4.46 2.49
C ASP A 144 -32.02 3.84 1.35
N ILE A 145 -32.49 4.02 0.12
CA ILE A 145 -31.83 3.51 -1.09
C ILE A 145 -30.48 4.20 -1.32
N ALA A 146 -30.33 5.47 -0.96
CA ALA A 146 -29.09 6.22 -1.15
C ALA A 146 -27.97 5.67 -0.24
N GLU A 147 -28.32 5.34 1.01
CA GLU A 147 -27.39 4.65 1.91
C GLU A 147 -27.00 3.26 1.38
N MET A 148 -27.93 2.52 0.80
CA MET A 148 -27.64 1.22 0.18
C MET A 148 -26.70 1.36 -1.03
N GLN A 149 -26.86 2.38 -1.86
CA GLN A 149 -25.93 2.68 -2.96
C GLN A 149 -24.53 3.01 -2.46
N THR A 150 -24.44 3.74 -1.35
CA THR A 150 -23.14 4.03 -0.69
C THR A 150 -22.46 2.75 -0.24
N ILE A 151 -23.20 1.80 0.34
CA ILE A 151 -22.66 0.49 0.75
C ILE A 151 -22.15 -0.28 -0.47
N VAL A 152 -22.90 -0.34 -1.56
CA VAL A 152 -22.48 -1.00 -2.80
C VAL A 152 -21.18 -0.39 -3.31
N PHE A 153 -21.11 0.93 -3.42
CA PHE A 153 -19.94 1.65 -3.91
C PHE A 153 -18.72 1.44 -3.02
N SER A 154 -18.87 1.54 -1.70
CA SER A 154 -17.76 1.30 -0.74
C SER A 154 -17.20 -0.11 -0.86
N ASN A 155 -18.07 -1.12 -0.98
CA ASN A 155 -17.62 -2.51 -1.12
C ASN A 155 -16.93 -2.78 -2.46
N GLN A 156 -17.40 -2.18 -3.55
CA GLN A 156 -16.73 -2.27 -4.85
C GLN A 156 -15.34 -1.64 -4.81
N ILE A 157 -15.19 -0.44 -4.23
CA ILE A 157 -13.87 0.19 -4.04
C ILE A 157 -12.97 -0.68 -3.19
N ASN A 158 -13.46 -1.22 -2.08
CA ASN A 158 -12.67 -2.07 -1.20
C ASN A 158 -12.22 -3.36 -1.89
N ALA A 159 -13.05 -3.96 -2.74
CA ALA A 159 -12.68 -5.12 -3.55
C ALA A 159 -11.56 -4.78 -4.56
N VAL A 160 -11.68 -3.65 -5.26
CA VAL A 160 -10.66 -3.16 -6.21
C VAL A 160 -9.34 -2.86 -5.50
N LEU A 161 -9.38 -2.16 -4.38
CA LEU A 161 -8.18 -1.84 -3.61
C LEU A 161 -7.50 -3.09 -3.04
N CYS A 162 -8.28 -4.05 -2.54
CA CYS A 162 -7.75 -5.31 -2.07
C CYS A 162 -7.07 -6.09 -3.21
N GLY A 163 -7.69 -6.14 -4.39
CA GLY A 163 -7.11 -6.74 -5.58
C GLY A 163 -5.83 -6.04 -6.03
N PHE A 164 -5.81 -4.72 -6.01
CA PHE A 164 -4.61 -3.93 -6.31
C PHE A 164 -3.46 -4.27 -5.35
N PHE A 165 -3.71 -4.32 -4.04
CA PHE A 165 -2.68 -4.69 -3.07
C PHE A 165 -2.14 -6.11 -3.32
N MET A 166 -3.02 -7.08 -3.63
CA MET A 166 -2.59 -8.44 -3.97
C MET A 166 -1.69 -8.48 -5.20
N ILE A 167 -2.03 -7.73 -6.25
CA ILE A 167 -1.21 -7.62 -7.47
C ILE A 167 0.16 -7.02 -7.14
N VAL A 168 0.21 -5.93 -6.38
CA VAL A 168 1.47 -5.28 -5.96
C VAL A 168 2.34 -6.26 -5.19
N ALA A 169 1.77 -7.02 -4.25
CA ALA A 169 2.52 -8.01 -3.48
C ALA A 169 3.09 -9.14 -4.37
N ILE A 170 2.32 -9.62 -5.35
CA ILE A 170 2.78 -10.62 -6.32
C ILE A 170 3.94 -10.06 -7.17
N VAL A 171 3.79 -8.84 -7.69
CA VAL A 171 4.84 -8.17 -8.48
C VAL A 171 6.12 -8.01 -7.67
N MET A 172 6.01 -7.62 -6.39
CA MET A 172 7.16 -7.50 -5.48
C MET A 172 7.89 -8.83 -5.29
N VAL A 173 7.17 -9.95 -5.15
CA VAL A 173 7.79 -11.29 -5.04
C VAL A 173 8.56 -11.62 -6.32
N PHE A 174 7.97 -11.41 -7.50
CA PHE A 174 8.67 -11.67 -8.76
C PHE A 174 9.89 -10.78 -8.95
N ALA A 175 9.78 -9.50 -8.62
CA ALA A 175 10.90 -8.57 -8.64
C ALA A 175 12.03 -9.02 -7.69
N ALA A 176 11.70 -9.42 -6.46
CA ALA A 176 12.65 -9.92 -5.48
C ALA A 176 13.38 -11.18 -5.97
N ILE A 177 12.65 -12.14 -6.54
CA ILE A 177 13.26 -13.35 -7.14
C ILE A 177 14.24 -12.96 -8.26
N GLY A 178 13.87 -12.00 -9.11
CA GLY A 178 14.76 -11.51 -10.16
C GLY A 178 16.05 -10.89 -9.62
N VAL A 179 15.96 -10.08 -8.57
CA VAL A 179 17.12 -9.45 -7.92
C VAL A 179 17.99 -10.50 -7.20
N ILE A 180 17.36 -11.44 -6.48
CA ILE A 180 18.08 -12.53 -5.79
C ILE A 180 18.86 -13.38 -6.79
N ARG A 181 18.24 -13.75 -7.92
CA ARG A 181 18.95 -14.53 -8.98
C ARG A 181 20.18 -13.79 -9.51
N ARG A 182 20.08 -12.47 -9.73
CA ARG A 182 21.21 -11.64 -10.16
C ARG A 182 22.28 -11.57 -9.07
N ALA A 183 21.90 -11.37 -7.81
CA ALA A 183 22.82 -11.30 -6.69
C ALA A 183 23.58 -12.64 -6.45
N LEU A 184 22.95 -13.78 -6.73
CA LEU A 184 23.59 -15.09 -6.66
C LEU A 184 24.56 -15.34 -7.82
N ALA A 185 24.27 -14.79 -9.02
CA ALA A 185 25.11 -14.92 -10.19
C ALA A 185 26.33 -13.98 -10.15
N ASP A 186 26.28 -12.90 -9.39
CA ASP A 186 27.36 -11.92 -9.28
C ASP A 186 28.34 -12.33 -8.16
N PRO A 187 29.63 -12.48 -8.44
CA PRO A 187 30.65 -12.78 -7.43
C PRO A 187 30.79 -11.66 -6.39
N ASN A 188 30.52 -10.41 -6.76
CA ASN A 188 30.65 -9.23 -5.89
C ASN A 188 29.47 -8.27 -6.04
N PRO A 189 28.25 -8.67 -5.60
CA PRO A 189 27.07 -7.83 -5.73
C PRO A 189 27.25 -6.57 -4.90
N SER A 190 27.15 -5.42 -5.56
CA SER A 190 27.27 -4.13 -4.89
C SER A 190 26.07 -3.90 -3.98
N VAL A 191 26.34 -3.67 -2.69
CA VAL A 191 25.36 -3.17 -1.70
C VAL A 191 25.51 -1.65 -1.57
N HIS A 192 26.13 -0.99 -2.56
CA HIS A 192 26.36 0.45 -2.51
C HIS A 192 25.02 1.18 -2.61
N GLU A 193 24.77 2.02 -1.63
CA GLU A 193 23.82 3.12 -1.79
C GLU A 193 24.32 3.99 -2.95
N SER A 194 23.42 4.50 -3.79
CA SER A 194 23.77 5.55 -4.72
C SER A 194 24.42 6.69 -3.93
N GLU A 195 25.55 7.20 -4.38
CA GLU A 195 26.15 8.38 -3.76
C GLU A 195 25.09 9.44 -3.56
N ALA A 196 25.03 9.98 -2.33
CA ALA A 196 24.10 11.04 -2.02
C ALA A 196 24.40 12.22 -2.95
N ILE A 197 23.47 12.53 -3.83
CA ILE A 197 23.57 13.75 -4.66
C ILE A 197 23.23 14.89 -3.71
N TYR A 198 24.26 15.49 -3.15
CA TYR A 198 24.10 16.77 -2.45
C TYR A 198 23.73 17.82 -3.51
N SER A 199 22.65 18.55 -3.30
CA SER A 199 22.40 19.73 -4.09
C SER A 199 23.57 20.71 -3.85
N ASP A 200 24.08 21.34 -4.89
CA ASP A 200 25.21 22.28 -4.83
C ASP A 200 24.99 23.47 -3.87
N GLU A 201 23.80 23.58 -3.26
CA GLU A 201 23.40 24.61 -2.30
C GLU A 201 23.81 24.31 -0.85
N ILE A 202 24.18 23.06 -0.51
CA ILE A 202 24.67 22.73 0.84
C ILE A 202 26.17 22.50 0.74
N SER A 203 26.95 23.53 1.03
CA SER A 203 28.39 23.38 1.06
C SER A 203 28.81 22.41 2.18
N PRO A 204 29.80 21.52 1.96
CA PRO A 204 30.31 20.60 2.98
C PRO A 204 30.75 21.28 4.29
N ASN A 205 30.97 22.59 4.26
CA ASN A 205 31.38 23.39 5.42
C ASN A 205 30.22 23.76 6.36
N GLU A 206 28.99 23.75 5.93
CA GLU A 206 27.83 24.02 6.80
C GLU A 206 27.45 22.81 7.65
N VAL A 207 27.65 21.59 7.15
CA VAL A 207 27.40 20.36 7.90
C VAL A 207 28.44 20.12 9.00
N ALA A 208 29.66 20.60 8.79
CA ALA A 208 30.73 20.51 9.79
C ALA A 208 30.63 21.56 10.90
N GLY A 209 29.83 22.62 10.71
CA GLY A 209 29.61 23.70 11.69
C GLY A 209 28.61 23.37 12.79
N GLU A 210 27.67 22.45 12.57
CA GLU A 210 26.67 22.05 13.57
C GLU A 210 27.11 20.89 14.50
N ALA A 211 28.30 20.32 14.27
CA ALA A 211 28.84 19.21 15.09
C ALA A 211 29.88 19.67 16.13
N LYS A 212 29.84 20.96 16.56
CA LYS A 212 30.67 21.47 17.65
C LYS A 212 29.83 21.95 18.81
#